data_382890cbf29f0216382d331804c04687
#
_entry.id   382890cbf29f0216382d331804c04687
#
_cell.length_a   1.000
_cell.length_b   1.000
_cell.length_c   1.000
_cell.angle_alpha   90.00
_cell.angle_beta   90.00
_cell.angle_gamma   90.00
#
_symmetry.space_group_name_H-M   'P 1'
#
loop_
_entity.id
_entity.type
_entity.pdbx_description
1 polymer ?
#
loop_
_entity_poly.entity_id
_entity_poly.type
_entity_poly.pdbx_seq_one_letter_code
_entity_poly.pdbx_strand_id
1 'polypeptide(L)'
;MELEILSQIYNQSFSNALQKVDQAVPPIWMMRQAGRYHNHYQQLKQKYTFEQLCREPELACEVTLGPIQEFDFDAAILFSDILFPLDFLGMGLSFSPGPVFEKNLSRSMLDNIHLDAFEEYIQFQHLALQNIRSSLPQNKSLIGFTGGPITLYHFAVRNNPITDNLLIEALPVLEKILKKNIDIQFQNDIDLLMIFDTEANQLTDKEFEEYCLPFIEQIADQYPNRIGYFTKNISHSKFELLKGISNLKLTVLGTQHNIFKELSQT
;
A
#
# COMPACT_ATOMS: atom_id res chain seq x y z
N MET A 1 -19.16 15.69 23.23
CA MET A 1 -18.24 14.66 23.74
C MET A 1 -18.31 13.52 22.76
N GLU A 2 -17.67 13.72 21.60
CA GLU A 2 -17.48 12.69 20.59
C GLU A 2 -16.47 11.71 21.17
N LEU A 3 -16.90 10.48 21.39
CA LEU A 3 -16.00 9.36 21.65
C LEU A 3 -15.15 9.21 20.39
N GLU A 4 -13.89 9.62 20.46
CA GLU A 4 -12.87 9.11 19.57
C GLU A 4 -12.91 7.59 19.66
N ILE A 5 -13.54 6.97 18.69
CA ILE A 5 -13.36 5.54 18.45
C ILE A 5 -11.93 5.45 17.86
N LEU A 6 -10.95 5.47 18.74
CA LEU A 6 -9.61 5.01 18.42
C LEU A 6 -9.80 3.54 18.05
N SER A 7 -9.81 3.25 16.76
CA SER A 7 -9.82 1.87 16.27
C SER A 7 -8.63 1.17 16.92
N GLN A 8 -8.92 0.20 17.75
CA GLN A 8 -7.93 -0.53 18.54
C GLN A 8 -7.07 -1.34 17.57
N ILE A 9 -5.75 -1.12 17.59
CA ILE A 9 -4.80 -1.99 16.89
C ILE A 9 -4.82 -3.35 17.60
N TYR A 10 -5.12 -4.42 16.86
CA TYR A 10 -5.42 -5.73 17.44
C TYR A 10 -4.19 -6.41 18.05
N ASN A 11 -3.03 -6.38 17.39
CA ASN A 11 -1.81 -6.97 17.97
C ASN A 11 -1.12 -5.99 18.93
N GLN A 12 -0.96 -6.40 20.18
CA GLN A 12 -0.39 -5.53 21.22
C GLN A 12 1.09 -5.17 20.95
N SER A 13 1.90 -6.12 20.48
CA SER A 13 3.31 -5.86 20.17
C SER A 13 3.43 -4.89 19.00
N PHE A 14 2.56 -5.03 17.99
CA PHE A 14 2.50 -4.11 16.85
C PHE A 14 2.06 -2.71 17.29
N SER A 15 1.03 -2.62 18.14
CA SER A 15 0.59 -1.35 18.74
C SER A 15 1.70 -0.69 19.58
N ASN A 16 2.39 -1.46 20.43
CA ASN A 16 3.51 -0.96 21.22
C ASN A 16 4.63 -0.38 20.35
N ALA A 17 5.02 -1.11 19.29
CA ALA A 17 6.05 -0.63 18.37
C ALA A 17 5.64 0.68 17.67
N LEU A 18 4.39 0.78 17.21
CA LEU A 18 3.87 2.01 16.64
C LEU A 18 3.83 3.18 17.64
N GLN A 19 3.62 2.90 18.92
CA GLN A 19 3.62 3.90 19.99
C GLN A 19 5.02 4.17 20.58
N LYS A 20 6.07 3.52 20.06
CA LYS A 20 7.45 3.59 20.56
C LYS A 20 7.57 3.15 22.03
N VAL A 21 6.74 2.18 22.44
CA VAL A 21 6.83 1.55 23.77
C VAL A 21 7.90 0.47 23.72
N ASP A 22 8.83 0.51 24.66
CA ASP A 22 9.88 -0.50 24.77
C ASP A 22 9.31 -1.89 24.99
N GLN A 23 9.85 -2.86 24.25
CA GLN A 23 9.46 -4.26 24.37
C GLN A 23 10.66 -5.18 24.05
N ALA A 24 10.67 -6.34 24.68
CA ALA A 24 11.79 -7.28 24.58
C ALA A 24 11.93 -7.89 23.18
N VAL A 25 10.81 -8.06 22.46
CA VAL A 25 10.77 -8.64 21.12
C VAL A 25 9.97 -7.71 20.20
N PRO A 26 10.55 -7.24 19.11
CA PRO A 26 9.82 -6.42 18.15
C PRO A 26 8.79 -7.27 17.38
N PRO A 27 7.65 -6.70 16.98
CA PRO A 27 6.69 -7.39 16.12
C PRO A 27 7.28 -7.64 14.74
N ILE A 28 6.84 -8.72 14.12
CA ILE A 28 7.32 -9.14 12.80
C ILE A 28 6.19 -9.13 11.78
N TRP A 29 6.44 -8.47 10.68
CA TRP A 29 5.68 -8.61 9.45
C TRP A 29 6.60 -8.48 8.24
N MET A 30 6.22 -9.03 7.10
CA MET A 30 6.99 -8.95 5.87
C MET A 30 6.18 -8.22 4.79
N MET A 31 6.81 -7.26 4.09
CA MET A 31 6.17 -6.54 2.98
C MET A 31 5.61 -7.49 1.90
N ARG A 32 6.28 -8.63 1.68
CA ARG A 32 5.83 -9.71 0.78
C ARG A 32 5.76 -11.01 1.56
N GLN A 33 4.71 -11.17 2.39
CA GLN A 33 4.51 -12.37 3.19
C GLN A 33 4.18 -13.58 2.31
N ALA A 34 3.24 -13.45 1.37
CA ALA A 34 3.02 -14.46 0.35
C ALA A 34 4.03 -14.27 -0.80
N GLY A 35 4.85 -15.27 -1.05
CA GLY A 35 5.91 -15.16 -2.03
C GLY A 35 6.47 -16.50 -2.50
N ARG A 36 7.52 -16.45 -3.34
CA ARG A 36 8.13 -17.64 -3.94
C ARG A 36 8.73 -18.62 -2.92
N TYR A 37 9.00 -18.18 -1.72
CA TYR A 37 9.50 -19.00 -0.62
C TYR A 37 8.40 -19.78 0.11
N HIS A 38 7.13 -19.38 -0.03
CA HIS A 38 5.99 -19.92 0.69
C HIS A 38 5.33 -21.05 -0.10
N ASN A 39 5.43 -22.30 0.37
CA ASN A 39 4.95 -23.49 -0.36
C ASN A 39 3.46 -23.45 -0.66
N HIS A 40 2.65 -23.03 0.30
CA HIS A 40 1.21 -22.91 0.11
C HIS A 40 0.86 -21.95 -1.04
N TYR A 41 1.48 -20.79 -1.08
CA TYR A 41 1.32 -19.83 -2.19
C TYR A 41 1.74 -20.44 -3.54
N GLN A 42 2.84 -21.21 -3.57
CA GLN A 42 3.27 -21.88 -4.80
C GLN A 42 2.25 -22.91 -5.30
N GLN A 43 1.60 -23.64 -4.41
CA GLN A 43 0.53 -24.59 -4.76
C GLN A 43 -0.70 -23.87 -5.33
N LEU A 44 -1.09 -22.74 -4.77
CA LEU A 44 -2.19 -21.93 -5.30
C LEU A 44 -1.85 -21.38 -6.69
N LYS A 45 -0.63 -20.91 -6.93
CA LYS A 45 -0.17 -20.45 -8.25
C LYS A 45 -0.13 -21.53 -9.34
N GLN A 46 -0.11 -22.82 -8.98
CA GLN A 46 -0.25 -23.90 -9.96
C GLN A 46 -1.70 -24.05 -10.45
N LYS A 47 -2.67 -23.62 -9.67
CA LYS A 47 -4.10 -23.76 -9.94
C LYS A 47 -4.75 -22.49 -10.48
N TYR A 48 -4.27 -21.34 -10.02
CA TYR A 48 -4.88 -20.04 -10.28
C TYR A 48 -3.87 -19.05 -10.84
N THR A 49 -4.32 -18.15 -11.69
CA THR A 49 -3.52 -17.02 -12.16
C THR A 49 -3.31 -16.00 -11.02
N PHE A 50 -2.30 -15.15 -11.14
CA PHE A 50 -2.08 -14.07 -10.16
C PHE A 50 -3.30 -13.15 -10.06
N GLU A 51 -3.94 -12.86 -11.17
CA GLU A 51 -5.13 -12.02 -11.21
C GLU A 51 -6.31 -12.66 -10.48
N GLN A 52 -6.56 -13.97 -10.67
CA GLN A 52 -7.57 -14.69 -9.91
C GLN A 52 -7.28 -14.65 -8.41
N LEU A 53 -6.03 -14.89 -8.01
CA LEU A 53 -5.61 -14.80 -6.60
C LEU A 53 -5.86 -13.42 -5.98
N CYS A 54 -5.84 -12.34 -6.78
CA CYS A 54 -6.13 -10.99 -6.29
C CYS A 54 -7.63 -10.64 -6.33
N ARG A 55 -8.35 -11.10 -7.37
CA ARG A 55 -9.74 -10.67 -7.63
C ARG A 55 -10.80 -11.59 -7.04
N GLU A 56 -10.46 -12.82 -6.66
CA GLU A 56 -11.37 -13.73 -5.96
C GLU A 56 -11.18 -13.54 -4.44
N PRO A 57 -12.16 -13.00 -3.70
CA PRO A 57 -12.01 -12.62 -2.29
C PRO A 57 -11.56 -13.78 -1.39
N GLU A 58 -12.06 -14.98 -1.63
CA GLU A 58 -11.71 -16.18 -0.88
C GLU A 58 -10.25 -16.57 -1.11
N LEU A 59 -9.78 -16.50 -2.35
CA LEU A 59 -8.39 -16.78 -2.69
C LEU A 59 -7.42 -15.73 -2.13
N ALA A 60 -7.77 -14.46 -2.23
CA ALA A 60 -6.97 -13.38 -1.64
C ALA A 60 -6.88 -13.54 -0.11
N CYS A 61 -7.96 -13.93 0.54
CA CYS A 61 -8.00 -14.26 1.96
C CYS A 61 -7.08 -15.46 2.27
N GLU A 62 -7.21 -16.56 1.55
CA GLU A 62 -6.40 -17.76 1.74
C GLU A 62 -4.89 -17.46 1.59
N VAL A 63 -4.51 -16.71 0.56
CA VAL A 63 -3.11 -16.28 0.34
C VAL A 63 -2.61 -15.39 1.48
N THR A 64 -3.45 -14.50 1.99
CA THR A 64 -3.09 -13.59 3.10
C THR A 64 -2.88 -14.34 4.42
N LEU A 65 -3.74 -15.31 4.73
CA LEU A 65 -3.71 -16.06 5.99
C LEU A 65 -2.62 -17.12 6.03
N GLY A 66 -2.23 -17.68 4.89
CA GLY A 66 -1.23 -18.75 4.82
C GLY A 66 0.08 -18.43 5.58
N PRO A 67 0.74 -17.28 5.36
CA PRO A 67 1.94 -16.91 6.11
C PRO A 67 1.71 -16.70 7.61
N ILE A 68 0.52 -16.26 8.02
CA ILE A 68 0.17 -16.12 9.44
C ILE A 68 0.09 -17.49 10.10
N GLN A 69 -0.50 -18.46 9.42
CA GLN A 69 -0.64 -19.84 9.93
C GLN A 69 0.71 -20.56 10.00
N GLU A 70 1.62 -20.31 9.03
CA GLU A 70 2.91 -21.01 8.96
C GLU A 70 3.99 -20.38 9.83
N PHE A 71 4.06 -19.03 9.88
CA PHE A 71 5.17 -18.30 10.51
C PHE A 71 4.77 -17.50 11.76
N ASP A 72 3.50 -17.47 12.11
CA ASP A 72 2.96 -16.75 13.26
C ASP A 72 3.31 -15.24 13.31
N PHE A 73 3.40 -14.58 12.15
CA PHE A 73 3.67 -13.15 12.07
C PHE A 73 2.65 -12.33 12.89
N ASP A 74 3.07 -11.18 13.41
CA ASP A 74 2.24 -10.31 14.24
C ASP A 74 1.19 -9.53 13.46
N ALA A 75 1.43 -9.30 12.17
CA ALA A 75 0.47 -8.67 11.28
C ALA A 75 0.38 -9.38 9.95
N ALA A 76 -0.86 -9.52 9.45
CA ALA A 76 -1.14 -9.88 8.07
C ALA A 76 -1.05 -8.64 7.16
N ILE A 77 -0.71 -8.82 5.90
CA ILE A 77 -0.87 -7.79 4.88
C ILE A 77 -1.76 -8.32 3.76
N LEU A 78 -2.75 -7.52 3.36
CA LEU A 78 -3.66 -7.85 2.27
C LEU A 78 -2.89 -8.35 1.04
N PHE A 79 -3.34 -9.45 0.44
CA PHE A 79 -2.83 -9.89 -0.85
C PHE A 79 -3.62 -9.22 -1.99
N SER A 80 -2.97 -8.33 -2.70
CA SER A 80 -3.53 -7.56 -3.82
C SER A 80 -2.41 -6.99 -4.69
N ASP A 81 -2.74 -6.11 -5.65
CA ASP A 81 -1.76 -5.38 -6.45
C ASP A 81 -2.03 -3.87 -6.41
N ILE A 82 -0.95 -3.08 -6.47
CA ILE A 82 -1.02 -1.61 -6.44
C ILE A 82 -1.55 -1.01 -7.74
N LEU A 83 -1.65 -1.77 -8.82
CA LEU A 83 -1.93 -1.26 -10.18
C LEU A 83 -3.41 -1.29 -10.56
N PHE A 84 -4.30 -1.84 -9.74
CA PHE A 84 -5.75 -1.81 -10.01
C PHE A 84 -6.31 -0.40 -10.21
N PRO A 85 -5.83 0.67 -9.56
CA PRO A 85 -6.22 2.03 -9.90
C PRO A 85 -5.97 2.42 -11.37
N LEU A 86 -4.90 1.91 -11.99
CA LEU A 86 -4.61 2.15 -13.40
C LEU A 86 -5.51 1.34 -14.33
N ASP A 87 -5.87 0.12 -13.91
CA ASP A 87 -6.88 -0.67 -14.63
C ASP A 87 -8.24 0.01 -14.62
N PHE A 88 -8.64 0.57 -13.48
CA PHE A 88 -9.85 1.37 -13.36
C PHE A 88 -9.87 2.60 -14.29
N LEU A 89 -8.71 3.21 -14.55
CA LEU A 89 -8.57 4.27 -15.57
C LEU A 89 -8.79 3.76 -17.01
N GLY A 90 -8.97 2.46 -17.21
CA GLY A 90 -9.20 1.85 -18.51
C GLY A 90 -7.93 1.51 -19.28
N MET A 91 -6.79 1.39 -18.61
CA MET A 91 -5.53 1.00 -19.23
C MET A 91 -5.46 -0.48 -19.62
N GLY A 92 -6.34 -1.34 -19.04
CA GLY A 92 -6.39 -2.78 -19.32
C GLY A 92 -5.18 -3.51 -18.76
N LEU A 93 -5.25 -3.87 -17.47
CA LEU A 93 -4.16 -4.54 -16.75
C LEU A 93 -4.26 -6.06 -16.90
N SER A 94 -3.14 -6.70 -17.23
CA SER A 94 -2.95 -8.14 -17.20
C SER A 94 -1.61 -8.51 -16.59
N PHE A 95 -1.45 -9.80 -16.18
CA PHE A 95 -0.25 -10.28 -15.51
C PHE A 95 0.33 -11.53 -16.22
N SER A 96 1.16 -11.32 -17.24
CA SER A 96 1.82 -12.46 -17.93
C SER A 96 3.10 -12.01 -18.66
N PRO A 97 4.31 -12.26 -18.12
CA PRO A 97 4.69 -12.80 -16.80
C PRO A 97 4.71 -11.77 -15.66
N GLY A 98 4.45 -10.51 -15.92
CA GLY A 98 4.36 -9.39 -14.98
C GLY A 98 3.25 -8.44 -15.42
N PRO A 99 3.09 -7.28 -14.78
CA PRO A 99 2.05 -6.33 -15.15
C PRO A 99 2.29 -5.76 -16.54
N VAL A 100 1.27 -5.86 -17.37
CA VAL A 100 1.21 -5.34 -18.75
C VAL A 100 -0.07 -4.55 -18.91
N PHE A 101 0.01 -3.39 -19.53
CA PHE A 101 -1.13 -2.56 -19.89
C PHE A 101 -1.40 -2.64 -21.39
N GLU A 102 -2.67 -2.80 -21.77
CA GLU A 102 -3.10 -2.80 -23.18
C GLU A 102 -3.03 -1.41 -23.81
N LYS A 103 -3.27 -0.39 -22.99
CA LYS A 103 -3.31 1.02 -23.41
C LYS A 103 -2.33 1.85 -22.60
N ASN A 104 -1.87 2.94 -23.20
CA ASN A 104 -1.08 3.95 -22.52
C ASN A 104 -2.01 4.98 -21.85
N LEU A 105 -1.53 5.59 -20.78
CA LEU A 105 -2.23 6.71 -20.15
C LEU A 105 -2.47 7.83 -21.15
N SER A 106 -3.67 8.39 -21.15
CA SER A 106 -4.06 9.51 -22.03
C SER A 106 -4.86 10.55 -21.27
N ARG A 107 -4.87 11.80 -21.77
CA ARG A 107 -5.72 12.87 -21.21
C ARG A 107 -7.18 12.48 -21.16
N SER A 108 -7.69 11.83 -22.19
CA SER A 108 -9.09 11.39 -22.21
C SER A 108 -9.45 10.41 -21.09
N MET A 109 -8.51 9.58 -20.62
CA MET A 109 -8.73 8.73 -19.46
C MET A 109 -8.81 9.54 -18.17
N LEU A 110 -7.97 10.58 -18.04
CA LEU A 110 -7.97 11.46 -16.87
C LEU A 110 -9.22 12.32 -16.80
N ASP A 111 -9.68 12.84 -17.94
CA ASP A 111 -10.84 13.75 -18.04
C ASP A 111 -12.18 13.04 -17.84
N ASN A 112 -12.28 11.75 -18.21
CA ASN A 112 -13.53 10.99 -18.21
C ASN A 112 -13.67 10.01 -17.04
N ILE A 113 -12.94 10.22 -15.95
CA ILE A 113 -13.01 9.33 -14.80
C ILE A 113 -14.33 9.52 -14.02
N HIS A 114 -15.01 8.41 -13.75
CA HIS A 114 -16.19 8.34 -12.92
C HIS A 114 -15.85 7.72 -11.55
N LEU A 115 -15.33 8.53 -10.63
CA LEU A 115 -14.88 8.06 -9.31
C LEU A 115 -15.95 7.32 -8.50
N ASP A 116 -17.22 7.60 -8.73
CA ASP A 116 -18.32 6.90 -8.05
C ASP A 116 -18.41 5.41 -8.43
N ALA A 117 -17.91 5.04 -9.61
CA ALA A 117 -17.83 3.65 -10.05
C ALA A 117 -16.61 2.89 -9.45
N PHE A 118 -15.69 3.57 -8.78
CA PHE A 118 -14.47 2.92 -8.26
C PHE A 118 -14.78 1.91 -7.15
N GLU A 119 -15.75 2.18 -6.30
CA GLU A 119 -16.14 1.30 -5.20
C GLU A 119 -16.70 -0.03 -5.71
N GLU A 120 -17.53 0.00 -6.74
CA GLU A 120 -18.02 -1.21 -7.42
C GLU A 120 -16.87 -1.96 -8.11
N TYR A 121 -15.99 -1.23 -8.80
CA TYR A 121 -14.82 -1.82 -9.46
C TYR A 121 -13.90 -2.56 -8.49
N ILE A 122 -13.62 -2.00 -7.30
CA ILE A 122 -12.70 -2.57 -6.31
C ILE A 122 -13.41 -3.45 -5.25
N GLN A 123 -14.68 -3.80 -5.45
CA GLN A 123 -15.48 -4.57 -4.50
C GLN A 123 -14.82 -5.89 -4.10
N PHE A 124 -14.07 -6.53 -5.00
CA PHE A 124 -13.32 -7.74 -4.68
C PHE A 124 -12.30 -7.54 -3.54
N GLN A 125 -11.66 -6.39 -3.50
CA GLN A 125 -10.70 -6.05 -2.43
C GLN A 125 -11.43 -5.78 -1.10
N HIS A 126 -12.57 -5.10 -1.14
CA HIS A 126 -13.43 -4.90 0.01
C HIS A 126 -13.87 -6.23 0.63
N LEU A 127 -14.41 -7.16 -0.19
CA LEU A 127 -14.82 -8.48 0.27
C LEU A 127 -13.64 -9.32 0.78
N ALA A 128 -12.48 -9.23 0.13
CA ALA A 128 -11.27 -9.90 0.60
C ALA A 128 -10.87 -9.43 2.01
N LEU A 129 -10.89 -8.12 2.27
CA LEU A 129 -10.60 -7.56 3.59
C LEU A 129 -11.60 -8.04 4.65
N GLN A 130 -12.89 -8.11 4.34
CA GLN A 130 -13.91 -8.65 5.24
C GLN A 130 -13.66 -10.12 5.59
N ASN A 131 -13.34 -10.93 4.57
CA ASN A 131 -13.02 -12.35 4.76
C ASN A 131 -11.75 -12.52 5.60
N ILE A 132 -10.71 -11.72 5.35
CA ILE A 132 -9.47 -11.73 6.12
C ILE A 132 -9.77 -11.34 7.58
N ARG A 133 -10.44 -10.21 7.81
CA ARG A 133 -10.70 -9.73 9.17
C ARG A 133 -11.50 -10.71 9.99
N SER A 134 -12.51 -11.37 9.40
CA SER A 134 -13.33 -12.37 10.07
C SER A 134 -12.58 -13.67 10.41
N SER A 135 -11.52 -13.99 9.64
CA SER A 135 -10.77 -15.25 9.77
C SER A 135 -9.42 -15.07 10.48
N LEU A 136 -8.90 -13.85 10.53
CA LEU A 136 -7.63 -13.52 11.18
C LEU A 136 -7.78 -13.60 12.71
N PRO A 137 -6.86 -14.28 13.44
CA PRO A 137 -6.90 -14.30 14.90
C PRO A 137 -6.95 -12.90 15.50
N GLN A 138 -7.71 -12.72 16.58
CA GLN A 138 -7.94 -11.42 17.23
C GLN A 138 -6.67 -10.75 17.77
N ASN A 139 -5.60 -11.51 17.98
CA ASN A 139 -4.30 -10.98 18.39
C ASN A 139 -3.36 -10.67 17.23
N LYS A 140 -3.85 -10.64 16.00
CA LYS A 140 -3.07 -10.29 14.79
C LYS A 140 -3.61 -9.02 14.17
N SER A 141 -2.71 -8.13 13.77
CA SER A 141 -3.06 -6.92 13.05
C SER A 141 -3.24 -7.17 11.55
N LEU A 142 -3.98 -6.31 10.89
CA LEU A 142 -4.20 -6.34 9.44
C LEU A 142 -3.67 -5.05 8.81
N ILE A 143 -2.72 -5.19 7.89
CA ILE A 143 -2.15 -4.10 7.13
C ILE A 143 -2.82 -4.05 5.76
N GLY A 144 -3.39 -2.90 5.42
CA GLY A 144 -3.79 -2.56 4.06
C GLY A 144 -2.65 -1.89 3.31
N PHE A 145 -2.78 -1.71 2.00
CA PHE A 145 -1.79 -0.98 1.24
C PHE A 145 -2.35 -0.37 -0.05
N THR A 146 -1.60 0.60 -0.57
CA THR A 146 -1.80 1.17 -1.90
C THR A 146 -0.47 1.52 -2.53
N GLY A 147 -0.45 1.73 -3.85
CA GLY A 147 0.68 2.38 -4.51
C GLY A 147 0.72 3.86 -4.18
N GLY A 148 1.91 4.48 -4.26
CA GLY A 148 2.01 5.94 -4.24
C GLY A 148 1.72 6.54 -5.63
N PRO A 149 1.31 7.82 -5.70
CA PRO A 149 0.94 8.47 -6.96
C PRO A 149 2.06 8.46 -8.00
N ILE A 150 3.31 8.67 -7.56
CA ILE A 150 4.49 8.68 -8.46
C ILE A 150 4.76 7.29 -9.02
N THR A 151 4.67 6.25 -8.20
CA THR A 151 4.84 4.88 -8.65
C THR A 151 3.76 4.50 -9.66
N LEU A 152 2.51 4.85 -9.41
CA LEU A 152 1.43 4.58 -10.37
C LEU A 152 1.65 5.33 -11.68
N TYR A 153 1.99 6.62 -11.62
CA TYR A 153 2.31 7.39 -12.81
C TYR A 153 3.46 6.76 -13.61
N HIS A 154 4.54 6.38 -12.93
CA HIS A 154 5.68 5.73 -13.58
C HIS A 154 5.26 4.44 -14.32
N PHE A 155 4.44 3.59 -13.68
CA PHE A 155 3.90 2.40 -14.34
C PHE A 155 3.00 2.74 -15.53
N ALA A 156 2.20 3.77 -15.44
CA ALA A 156 1.28 4.21 -16.49
C ALA A 156 1.98 4.71 -17.76
N VAL A 157 3.23 5.23 -17.63
CA VAL A 157 3.99 5.81 -18.74
C VAL A 157 5.19 4.96 -19.16
N ARG A 158 5.52 3.89 -18.45
CA ARG A 158 6.78 3.13 -18.61
C ARG A 158 7.02 2.59 -20.01
N ASN A 159 5.97 2.18 -20.71
CA ASN A 159 6.06 1.55 -22.02
C ASN A 159 5.87 2.54 -23.19
N ASN A 160 5.65 3.80 -22.88
CA ASN A 160 5.53 4.84 -23.88
C ASN A 160 6.30 6.07 -23.39
N PRO A 161 7.45 6.40 -23.99
CA PRO A 161 8.05 7.70 -23.77
C PRO A 161 7.10 8.75 -24.34
N ILE A 162 6.20 9.20 -23.50
CA ILE A 162 5.17 10.17 -23.84
C ILE A 162 5.87 11.43 -24.23
N THR A 163 5.54 11.92 -25.42
CA THR A 163 5.97 13.24 -25.89
C THR A 163 5.38 14.37 -25.03
N ASP A 164 4.26 14.10 -24.33
CA ASP A 164 3.59 15.01 -23.42
C ASP A 164 3.78 14.55 -21.98
N ASN A 165 4.38 15.37 -21.13
CA ASN A 165 4.48 15.11 -19.70
C ASN A 165 3.09 15.29 -19.06
N LEU A 166 2.42 14.17 -18.73
CA LEU A 166 1.10 14.16 -18.11
C LEU A 166 1.17 14.14 -16.58
N LEU A 167 2.35 14.26 -15.96
CA LEU A 167 2.51 14.12 -14.51
C LEU A 167 1.58 15.06 -13.74
N ILE A 168 1.61 16.33 -14.07
CA ILE A 168 0.83 17.38 -13.35
C ILE A 168 -0.68 17.16 -13.49
N GLU A 169 -1.12 16.64 -14.65
CA GLU A 169 -2.55 16.35 -14.90
C GLU A 169 -2.97 15.02 -14.24
N ALA A 170 -2.08 14.03 -14.20
CA ALA A 170 -2.36 12.70 -13.68
C ALA A 170 -2.36 12.64 -12.14
N LEU A 171 -1.44 13.34 -11.47
CA LEU A 171 -1.31 13.28 -10.02
C LEU A 171 -2.63 13.55 -9.28
N PRO A 172 -3.38 14.64 -9.53
CA PRO A 172 -4.63 14.92 -8.83
C PRO A 172 -5.71 13.84 -9.06
N VAL A 173 -5.69 13.18 -10.22
CA VAL A 173 -6.64 12.11 -10.55
C VAL A 173 -6.25 10.83 -9.80
N LEU A 174 -4.97 10.45 -9.84
CA LEU A 174 -4.45 9.29 -9.13
C LEU A 174 -4.67 9.42 -7.62
N GLU A 175 -4.37 10.58 -7.04
CA GLU A 175 -4.58 10.86 -5.63
C GLU A 175 -6.05 10.68 -5.20
N LYS A 176 -7.01 11.14 -6.01
CA LYS A 176 -8.44 10.95 -5.74
C LYS A 176 -8.84 9.47 -5.73
N ILE A 177 -8.34 8.68 -6.69
CA ILE A 177 -8.59 7.24 -6.75
C ILE A 177 -7.97 6.54 -5.53
N LEU A 178 -6.70 6.86 -5.24
CA LEU A 178 -5.98 6.28 -4.12
C LEU A 178 -6.65 6.62 -2.79
N LYS A 179 -7.07 7.87 -2.60
CA LYS A 179 -7.81 8.28 -1.41
C LYS A 179 -9.09 7.47 -1.23
N LYS A 180 -9.87 7.28 -2.29
CA LYS A 180 -11.08 6.44 -2.21
C LYS A 180 -10.74 4.98 -1.89
N ASN A 181 -9.66 4.42 -2.45
CA ASN A 181 -9.19 3.08 -2.10
C ASN A 181 -8.78 2.98 -0.61
N ILE A 182 -8.07 3.99 -0.12
CA ILE A 182 -7.66 4.07 1.30
C ILE A 182 -8.88 4.10 2.21
N ASP A 183 -9.86 4.95 1.90
CA ASP A 183 -11.11 5.06 2.66
C ASP A 183 -11.83 3.70 2.74
N ILE A 184 -11.95 2.97 1.63
CA ILE A 184 -12.55 1.63 1.57
C ILE A 184 -11.79 0.64 2.46
N GLN A 185 -10.45 0.65 2.43
CA GLN A 185 -9.66 -0.25 3.25
C GLN A 185 -9.86 0.03 4.74
N PHE A 186 -9.88 1.30 5.17
CA PHE A 186 -10.15 1.65 6.56
C PHE A 186 -11.58 1.31 7.01
N GLN A 187 -12.56 1.38 6.13
CA GLN A 187 -13.92 0.92 6.41
C GLN A 187 -14.00 -0.60 6.67
N ASN A 188 -12.97 -1.36 6.27
CA ASN A 188 -12.85 -2.79 6.49
C ASN A 188 -11.85 -3.17 7.59
N ASP A 189 -11.69 -2.28 8.56
CA ASP A 189 -11.00 -2.53 9.82
C ASP A 189 -9.54 -2.98 9.67
N ILE A 190 -8.80 -2.35 8.76
CA ILE A 190 -7.34 -2.47 8.73
C ILE A 190 -6.73 -1.67 9.90
N ASP A 191 -5.63 -2.14 10.46
CA ASP A 191 -4.93 -1.46 11.57
C ASP A 191 -3.99 -0.36 11.08
N LEU A 192 -3.31 -0.59 9.98
CA LEU A 192 -2.34 0.31 9.35
C LEU A 192 -2.48 0.24 7.83
N LEU A 193 -2.25 1.35 7.15
CA LEU A 193 -2.15 1.38 5.70
C LEU A 193 -0.72 1.73 5.28
N MET A 194 -0.15 0.94 4.36
CA MET A 194 1.16 1.21 3.75
C MET A 194 1.00 1.87 2.38
N ILE A 195 1.65 2.99 2.17
CA ILE A 195 1.81 3.61 0.84
C ILE A 195 3.15 3.14 0.25
N PHE A 196 3.09 2.33 -0.81
CA PHE A 196 4.27 1.84 -1.52
C PHE A 196 4.59 2.73 -2.73
N ASP A 197 5.47 3.68 -2.55
CA ASP A 197 5.87 4.64 -3.59
C ASP A 197 7.31 4.41 -4.07
N THR A 198 7.55 3.20 -4.56
CA THR A 198 8.88 2.68 -4.92
C THR A 198 9.66 3.60 -5.83
N GLU A 199 8.99 4.22 -6.83
CA GLU A 199 9.62 5.06 -7.86
C GLU A 199 9.84 6.51 -7.42
N ALA A 200 9.30 6.93 -6.28
CA ALA A 200 9.53 8.26 -5.71
C ALA A 200 11.01 8.53 -5.32
N ASN A 201 11.82 7.46 -5.26
CA ASN A 201 13.26 7.59 -5.05
C ASN A 201 13.98 8.30 -6.22
N GLN A 202 13.41 8.25 -7.43
CA GLN A 202 14.00 8.85 -8.63
C GLN A 202 13.81 10.37 -8.69
N LEU A 203 12.89 10.92 -7.92
CA LEU A 203 12.66 12.36 -7.84
C LEU A 203 13.85 13.06 -7.17
N THR A 204 14.09 14.31 -7.52
CA THR A 204 14.92 15.19 -6.71
C THR A 204 14.23 15.48 -5.37
N ASP A 205 14.96 16.01 -4.38
CA ASP A 205 14.36 16.35 -3.09
C ASP A 205 13.24 17.39 -3.25
N LYS A 206 13.43 18.39 -4.14
CA LYS A 206 12.41 19.38 -4.45
C LYS A 206 11.16 18.79 -5.08
N GLU A 207 11.32 17.89 -6.05
CA GLU A 207 10.18 17.21 -6.67
C GLU A 207 9.47 16.29 -5.68
N PHE A 208 10.21 15.64 -4.78
CA PHE A 208 9.62 14.83 -3.71
C PHE A 208 8.79 15.68 -2.75
N GLU A 209 9.31 16.85 -2.36
CA GLU A 209 8.60 17.83 -1.55
C GLU A 209 7.34 18.35 -2.26
N GLU A 210 7.42 18.62 -3.57
CA GLU A 210 6.32 19.16 -4.36
C GLU A 210 5.24 18.12 -4.68
N TYR A 211 5.62 16.86 -5.02
CA TYR A 211 4.70 15.87 -5.59
C TYR A 211 4.32 14.73 -4.64
N CYS A 212 5.11 14.46 -3.59
CA CYS A 212 4.82 13.36 -2.67
C CYS A 212 4.29 13.85 -1.32
N LEU A 213 4.93 14.85 -0.71
CA LEU A 213 4.59 15.24 0.66
C LEU A 213 3.14 15.68 0.81
N PRO A 214 2.53 16.52 -0.08
CA PRO A 214 1.16 16.97 0.12
C PRO A 214 0.15 15.82 0.21
N PHE A 215 0.32 14.78 -0.62
CA PHE A 215 -0.53 13.60 -0.56
C PHE A 215 -0.31 12.81 0.73
N ILE A 216 0.95 12.58 1.12
CA ILE A 216 1.29 11.83 2.34
C ILE A 216 0.74 12.54 3.57
N GLU A 217 0.94 13.86 3.67
CA GLU A 217 0.42 14.70 4.76
C GLU A 217 -1.10 14.63 4.83
N GLN A 218 -1.78 14.82 3.69
CA GLN A 218 -3.24 14.76 3.63
C GLN A 218 -3.79 13.44 4.15
N ILE A 219 -3.19 12.31 3.74
CA ILE A 219 -3.63 10.99 4.17
C ILE A 219 -3.26 10.72 5.64
N ALA A 220 -2.08 11.15 6.07
CA ALA A 220 -1.67 11.01 7.47
C ALA A 220 -2.56 11.84 8.41
N ASP A 221 -3.00 13.02 8.00
CA ASP A 221 -3.92 13.86 8.78
C ASP A 221 -5.34 13.27 8.82
N GLN A 222 -5.79 12.64 7.74
CA GLN A 222 -7.09 11.99 7.69
C GLN A 222 -7.14 10.71 8.56
N TYR A 223 -6.02 9.98 8.65
CA TYR A 223 -5.87 8.74 9.41
C TYR A 223 -4.68 8.81 10.37
N PRO A 224 -4.76 9.64 11.41
CA PRO A 224 -3.62 9.93 12.28
C PRO A 224 -3.02 8.67 12.90
N ASN A 225 -1.70 8.57 12.83
CA ASN A 225 -0.94 7.45 13.38
C ASN A 225 -1.26 6.06 12.79
N ARG A 226 -1.89 6.02 11.61
CA ARG A 226 -2.25 4.76 10.93
C ARG A 226 -1.68 4.65 9.52
N ILE A 227 -0.77 5.54 9.12
CA ILE A 227 -0.15 5.54 7.80
C ILE A 227 1.32 5.21 7.91
N GLY A 228 1.77 4.30 7.05
CA GLY A 228 3.17 4.02 6.80
C GLY A 228 3.55 4.36 5.36
N TYR A 229 4.80 4.76 5.15
CA TYR A 229 5.31 5.11 3.84
C TYR A 229 6.60 4.34 3.52
N PHE A 230 6.70 3.86 2.30
CA PHE A 230 7.89 3.21 1.77
C PHE A 230 8.26 3.79 0.40
N THR A 231 9.51 4.19 0.25
CA THR A 231 10.15 4.37 -1.06
C THR A 231 11.49 3.65 -1.08
N LYS A 232 11.87 3.14 -2.23
CA LYS A 232 13.12 2.38 -2.39
C LYS A 232 14.31 3.31 -2.26
N ASN A 233 15.32 2.95 -1.44
CA ASN A 233 16.57 3.69 -1.35
C ASN A 233 16.38 5.19 -1.07
N ILE A 234 15.55 5.52 -0.11
CA ILE A 234 15.28 6.91 0.27
C ILE A 234 16.59 7.65 0.63
N SER A 235 16.77 8.88 0.14
CA SER A 235 17.86 9.73 0.56
C SER A 235 17.67 10.23 2.00
N HIS A 236 18.76 10.61 2.66
CA HIS A 236 18.66 11.17 4.01
C HIS A 236 17.78 12.43 4.06
N SER A 237 17.89 13.31 3.07
CA SER A 237 17.07 14.53 2.97
C SER A 237 15.58 14.22 2.87
N LYS A 238 15.18 13.27 1.99
CA LYS A 238 13.78 12.84 1.88
C LYS A 238 13.28 12.15 3.16
N PHE A 239 14.15 11.41 3.83
CA PHE A 239 13.82 10.79 5.10
C PHE A 239 13.54 11.83 6.18
N GLU A 240 14.35 12.91 6.27
CA GLU A 240 14.10 14.01 7.19
C GLU A 240 12.79 14.76 6.87
N LEU A 241 12.45 14.94 5.59
CA LEU A 241 11.15 15.50 5.19
C LEU A 241 9.99 14.64 5.72
N LEU A 242 10.06 13.30 5.56
CA LEU A 242 9.02 12.40 6.09
C LEU A 242 8.92 12.43 7.61
N LYS A 243 10.03 12.57 8.33
CA LYS A 243 10.04 12.73 9.80
C LYS A 243 9.33 14.01 10.26
N GLY A 244 9.26 15.02 9.39
CA GLY A 244 8.52 16.27 9.65
C GLY A 244 7.00 16.09 9.68
N ILE A 245 6.46 14.99 9.12
CA ILE A 245 5.02 14.73 9.08
C ILE A 245 4.57 14.11 10.41
N SER A 246 3.93 14.90 11.27
CA SER A 246 3.61 14.53 12.65
C SER A 246 2.70 13.30 12.77
N ASN A 247 1.76 13.11 11.83
CA ASN A 247 0.79 12.03 11.84
C ASN A 247 1.21 10.80 11.02
N LEU A 248 2.35 10.87 10.32
CA LEU A 248 2.95 9.71 9.65
C LEU A 248 3.59 8.79 10.70
N LYS A 249 3.13 7.55 10.76
CA LYS A 249 3.48 6.65 11.87
C LYS A 249 4.70 5.77 11.59
N LEU A 250 4.87 5.35 10.36
CA LEU A 250 5.90 4.39 9.99
C LEU A 250 6.60 4.82 8.69
N THR A 251 7.92 4.92 8.73
CA THR A 251 8.75 5.01 7.52
C THR A 251 9.56 3.73 7.39
N VAL A 252 9.39 3.03 6.27
CA VAL A 252 10.09 1.77 6.03
C VAL A 252 11.39 2.05 5.27
N LEU A 253 12.51 1.67 5.89
CA LEU A 253 13.84 1.82 5.32
C LEU A 253 14.17 0.66 4.36
N GLY A 254 14.81 0.99 3.25
CA GLY A 254 15.33 0.00 2.31
C GLY A 254 16.61 -0.68 2.81
N THR A 255 17.03 -1.74 2.12
CA THR A 255 18.21 -2.58 2.49
C THR A 255 19.55 -1.84 2.46
N GLN A 256 19.60 -0.62 1.93
CA GLN A 256 20.81 0.20 1.90
C GLN A 256 21.04 0.99 3.21
N HIS A 257 20.04 1.06 4.07
CA HIS A 257 20.15 1.75 5.34
C HIS A 257 20.76 0.85 6.42
N ASN A 258 21.72 1.41 7.15
CA ASN A 258 22.22 0.76 8.34
C ASN A 258 21.31 1.11 9.52
N ILE A 259 20.46 0.16 9.89
CA ILE A 259 19.44 0.35 10.93
C ILE A 259 20.06 0.81 12.27
N PHE A 260 21.24 0.32 12.62
CA PHE A 260 21.91 0.72 13.86
C PHE A 260 22.36 2.17 13.85
N LYS A 261 22.77 2.69 12.67
CA LYS A 261 23.13 4.09 12.49
C LYS A 261 21.89 4.98 12.57
N GLU A 262 20.80 4.58 11.94
CA GLU A 262 19.55 5.34 11.96
C GLU A 262 18.94 5.39 13.37
N LEU A 263 18.93 4.27 14.10
CA LEU A 263 18.44 4.22 15.48
C LEU A 263 19.28 5.02 16.48
N SER A 264 20.59 5.23 16.19
CA SER A 264 21.44 6.04 17.08
C SER A 264 21.27 7.55 16.90
N GLN A 265 20.50 8.01 15.91
CA GLN A 265 20.23 9.40 15.60
C GLN A 265 18.78 9.83 15.97
N THR A 266 17.97 8.91 16.48
CA THR A 266 16.64 9.17 17.03
C THR A 266 16.65 9.22 18.54
#